data_8c408fde83251d0c3f21460f9fa833e2
#
_entry.id   8c408fde83251d0c3f21460f9fa833e2
#
_cell.length_a   1.000
_cell.length_b   1.000
_cell.length_c   1.000
_cell.angle_alpha   90.00
_cell.angle_beta   90.00
_cell.angle_gamma   90.00
#
_symmetry.space_group_name_H-M   'P 1'
#
loop_
_entity.id
_entity.type
_entity.pdbx_description
1 polymer ?
#
loop_
_entity_poly.entity_id
_entity_poly.type
_entity_poly.pdbx_seq_one_letter_code
_entity_poly.pdbx_strand_id
1 'polypeptide(L)'
;MKAFVVAGVFAASCVVSSMAAAGCDKPAAKPEIPDAATVVTAQMVKANNDMKAYVKDMQAYLGCAGLPRSEEKKELDALQKFAEDFNVVVRAYKARSAG
;
A
#
# COMPACT_ATOMS: atom_id res chain seq x y z
N MET A 1 17.56 33.26 -25.49
CA MET A 1 18.33 32.82 -24.91
C MET A 1 17.98 32.26 -23.70
N LYS A 2 17.25 32.58 -23.14
CA LYS A 2 16.86 32.29 -22.02
C LYS A 2 16.19 31.00 -21.97
N ALA A 3 15.73 30.53 -22.92
CA ALA A 3 14.96 29.40 -22.91
C ALA A 3 15.68 28.18 -22.46
N PHE A 4 16.91 28.20 -22.71
CA PHE A 4 17.57 27.11 -22.36
C PHE A 4 17.45 26.74 -20.98
N VAL A 5 17.08 27.53 -20.25
CA VAL A 5 17.04 27.29 -18.93
C VAL A 5 16.18 26.15 -18.64
N VAL A 6 15.20 26.04 -19.37
CA VAL A 6 14.28 25.09 -19.14
C VAL A 6 14.82 23.73 -19.08
N ALA A 7 15.82 23.54 -19.82
CA ALA A 7 16.35 22.25 -19.86
C ALA A 7 16.68 21.69 -18.53
N GLY A 8 17.07 22.52 -17.69
CA GLY A 8 17.52 22.03 -16.44
C GLY A 8 16.44 21.36 -15.68
N VAL A 9 15.29 21.72 -15.94
CA VAL A 9 14.23 21.23 -15.18
C VAL A 9 14.00 19.78 -15.39
N PHE A 10 14.28 19.33 -16.54
CA PHE A 10 14.01 18.02 -16.79
C PHE A 10 14.84 17.11 -16.03
N ALA A 11 15.94 17.52 -15.67
CA ALA A 11 16.82 16.70 -14.94
C ALA A 11 16.13 16.14 -13.75
N ALA A 12 15.33 16.93 -13.21
CA ALA A 12 14.69 16.56 -11.99
C ALA A 12 13.78 15.38 -12.19
N SER A 13 13.18 15.31 -13.27
CA SER A 13 12.23 14.28 -13.44
C SER A 13 12.91 12.94 -13.53
N CYS A 14 14.11 12.90 -13.92
CA CYS A 14 14.76 11.66 -14.03
C CYS A 14 14.94 10.98 -12.72
N VAL A 15 14.99 11.74 -11.71
CA VAL A 15 15.22 11.19 -10.42
C VAL A 15 14.13 10.23 -10.06
N VAL A 16 12.96 10.54 -10.47
CA VAL A 16 11.85 9.74 -10.13
C VAL A 16 11.99 8.36 -10.69
N SER A 17 12.53 8.24 -11.84
CA SER A 17 12.66 6.96 -12.43
C SER A 17 13.61 6.10 -11.66
N SER A 18 14.58 6.66 -11.07
CA SER A 18 15.50 5.86 -10.33
C SER A 18 14.84 5.27 -9.14
N MET A 19 13.93 5.96 -8.54
CA MET A 19 13.28 5.45 -7.41
C MET A 19 12.41 4.28 -7.80
N ALA A 20 11.82 4.35 -8.93
CA ALA A 20 10.99 3.28 -9.38
C ALA A 20 11.78 2.01 -9.53
N ALA A 21 13.01 2.13 -9.94
CA ALA A 21 13.83 0.97 -10.12
C ALA A 21 14.12 0.28 -8.80
N ALA A 22 14.20 1.05 -7.76
CA ALA A 22 14.50 0.48 -6.47
C ALA A 22 13.25 -0.05 -5.82
N GLY A 23 12.13 0.08 -6.47
CA GLY A 23 10.88 -0.27 -5.87
C GLY A 23 10.54 -1.72 -5.79
N CYS A 24 11.43 -2.63 -6.10
CA CYS A 24 11.13 -4.03 -6.00
C CYS A 24 11.36 -4.60 -4.61
N ASP A 25 11.53 -3.77 -3.63
CA ASP A 25 11.66 -4.23 -2.27
C ASP A 25 10.30 -4.52 -1.67
N LYS A 26 10.20 -5.61 -0.96
CA LYS A 26 8.95 -5.95 -0.30
C LYS A 26 8.66 -4.92 0.79
N PRO A 27 7.41 -4.46 0.91
CA PRO A 27 7.06 -3.54 1.99
C PRO A 27 7.46 -4.11 3.34
N ALA A 28 8.06 -3.29 4.15
CA ALA A 28 8.68 -3.74 5.39
C ALA A 28 7.70 -4.25 6.43
N ALA A 29 6.57 -3.65 6.54
CA ALA A 29 5.65 -4.03 7.59
C ALA A 29 4.20 -3.89 7.17
N LYS A 30 3.36 -4.79 7.62
CA LYS A 30 1.94 -4.67 7.42
C LYS A 30 1.38 -3.61 8.36
N PRO A 31 0.37 -2.87 7.95
CA PRO A 31 -0.29 -1.96 8.86
C PRO A 31 -1.00 -2.77 9.92
N GLU A 32 -1.16 -2.18 11.09
CA GLU A 32 -1.86 -2.84 12.15
C GLU A 32 -3.36 -2.79 11.92
N ILE A 33 -4.05 -3.89 12.14
CA ILE A 33 -5.50 -3.90 12.03
C ILE A 33 -6.05 -3.55 13.40
N PRO A 34 -6.85 -2.48 13.51
CA PRO A 34 -7.34 -2.05 14.82
C PRO A 34 -8.38 -3.01 15.38
N ASP A 35 -8.58 -2.94 16.69
CA ASP A 35 -9.58 -3.73 17.36
C ASP A 35 -10.95 -3.12 17.10
N ALA A 36 -11.85 -3.87 16.50
CA ALA A 36 -13.17 -3.38 16.15
C ALA A 36 -13.98 -2.91 17.35
N ALA A 37 -13.70 -3.44 18.51
CA ALA A 37 -14.47 -3.09 19.72
C ALA A 37 -14.11 -1.72 20.27
N THR A 38 -12.90 -1.27 20.05
CA THR A 38 -12.42 -0.03 20.67
C THR A 38 -12.00 1.05 19.69
N VAL A 39 -11.86 0.72 18.41
CA VAL A 39 -11.36 1.68 17.45
C VAL A 39 -12.29 2.86 17.29
N VAL A 40 -11.73 4.06 17.16
CA VAL A 40 -12.51 5.27 16.92
C VAL A 40 -12.39 5.67 15.47
N THR A 41 -13.26 6.55 15.02
CA THR A 41 -13.35 6.94 13.60
C THR A 41 -12.02 7.40 13.02
N ALA A 42 -11.30 8.24 13.74
CA ALA A 42 -10.03 8.74 13.22
C ALA A 42 -9.04 7.61 13.00
N GLN A 43 -9.04 6.63 13.88
CA GLN A 43 -8.16 5.47 13.75
C GLN A 43 -8.59 4.59 12.58
N MET A 44 -9.90 4.48 12.35
CA MET A 44 -10.38 3.71 11.20
C MET A 44 -10.01 4.38 9.88
N VAL A 45 -10.09 5.70 9.81
CA VAL A 45 -9.69 6.41 8.60
C VAL A 45 -8.22 6.19 8.32
N LYS A 46 -7.40 6.29 9.37
CA LYS A 46 -5.97 6.07 9.22
C LYS A 46 -5.69 4.63 8.78
N ALA A 47 -6.35 3.67 9.41
CA ALA A 47 -6.15 2.27 9.08
C ALA A 47 -6.55 1.97 7.63
N ASN A 48 -7.65 2.57 7.18
CA ASN A 48 -8.09 2.38 5.81
C ASN A 48 -7.08 2.96 4.82
N ASN A 49 -6.54 4.13 5.11
CA ASN A 49 -5.53 4.73 4.25
C ASN A 49 -4.24 3.92 4.25
N ASP A 50 -3.85 3.41 5.41
CA ASP A 50 -2.64 2.60 5.53
C ASP A 50 -2.82 1.27 4.77
N MET A 51 -4.02 0.69 4.82
CA MET A 51 -4.31 -0.53 4.09
C MET A 51 -4.23 -0.32 2.60
N LYS A 52 -4.80 0.79 2.11
CA LYS A 52 -4.75 1.08 0.68
C LYS A 52 -3.33 1.24 0.20
N ALA A 53 -2.51 1.94 0.98
CA ALA A 53 -1.12 2.14 0.63
C ALA A 53 -0.36 0.81 0.64
N TYR A 54 -0.62 -0.01 1.63
CA TYR A 54 0.06 -1.29 1.74
C TYR A 54 -0.30 -2.22 0.57
N VAL A 55 -1.57 -2.28 0.21
CA VAL A 55 -2.02 -3.12 -0.90
C VAL A 55 -1.39 -2.65 -2.19
N LYS A 56 -1.34 -1.33 -2.39
CA LYS A 56 -0.74 -0.77 -3.57
C LYS A 56 0.75 -1.11 -3.64
N ASP A 57 1.44 -0.98 -2.53
CA ASP A 57 2.86 -1.26 -2.46
C ASP A 57 3.13 -2.75 -2.70
N MET A 58 2.31 -3.63 -2.16
CA MET A 58 2.46 -5.06 -2.37
C MET A 58 2.21 -5.43 -3.82
N GLN A 59 1.22 -4.81 -4.46
CA GLN A 59 0.96 -5.07 -5.87
C GLN A 59 2.12 -4.62 -6.74
N ALA A 60 2.72 -3.48 -6.41
CA ALA A 60 3.89 -2.99 -7.14
C ALA A 60 5.07 -3.94 -6.95
N TYR A 61 5.25 -4.42 -5.73
CA TYR A 61 6.31 -5.36 -5.44
C TYR A 61 6.12 -6.66 -6.24
N LEU A 62 4.92 -7.20 -6.22
CA LEU A 62 4.65 -8.46 -6.93
C LEU A 62 4.81 -8.29 -8.43
N GLY A 63 4.53 -7.11 -8.94
CA GLY A 63 4.65 -6.85 -10.36
C GLY A 63 6.08 -6.75 -10.84
N CYS A 64 7.02 -6.42 -9.99
CA CYS A 64 8.40 -6.23 -10.41
C CYS A 64 9.41 -7.23 -9.82
N ALA A 65 9.04 -7.96 -8.79
CA ALA A 65 10.00 -8.83 -8.13
C ALA A 65 10.33 -10.11 -8.89
N GLY A 66 9.50 -10.48 -9.85
CA GLY A 66 9.77 -11.68 -10.62
C GLY A 66 9.78 -12.96 -9.81
N LEU A 67 8.88 -13.06 -8.85
CA LEU A 67 8.84 -14.22 -8.00
C LEU A 67 8.41 -15.49 -8.76
N PRO A 68 8.86 -16.65 -8.32
CA PRO A 68 8.36 -17.88 -8.87
C PRO A 68 6.85 -17.97 -8.62
N ARG A 69 6.14 -18.65 -9.48
CA ARG A 69 4.69 -18.72 -9.43
C ARG A 69 4.17 -19.17 -8.06
N SER A 70 4.80 -20.14 -7.44
CA SER A 70 4.36 -20.63 -6.15
C SER A 70 4.53 -19.57 -5.05
N GLU A 71 5.62 -18.80 -5.14
CA GLU A 71 5.86 -17.76 -4.18
C GLU A 71 4.91 -16.61 -4.38
N GLU A 72 4.66 -16.26 -5.62
CA GLU A 72 3.73 -15.20 -5.94
C GLU A 72 2.33 -15.55 -5.43
N LYS A 73 1.89 -16.77 -5.63
CA LYS A 73 0.59 -17.20 -5.16
C LYS A 73 0.50 -17.11 -3.65
N LYS A 74 1.55 -17.50 -2.96
CA LYS A 74 1.58 -17.41 -1.52
C LYS A 74 1.43 -15.98 -1.04
N GLU A 75 2.14 -15.06 -1.69
CA GLU A 75 2.05 -13.65 -1.31
C GLU A 75 0.66 -13.08 -1.61
N LEU A 76 0.07 -13.47 -2.73
CA LEU A 76 -1.26 -13.00 -3.07
C LEU A 76 -2.29 -13.54 -2.10
N ASP A 77 -2.19 -14.81 -1.73
CA ASP A 77 -3.12 -15.40 -0.78
C ASP A 77 -3.01 -14.72 0.59
N ALA A 78 -1.79 -14.42 1.01
CA ALA A 78 -1.56 -13.73 2.27
C ALA A 78 -2.13 -12.32 2.25
N LEU A 79 -1.97 -11.62 1.13
CA LEU A 79 -2.49 -10.28 0.97
C LEU A 79 -4.01 -10.29 1.01
N GLN A 80 -4.61 -11.25 0.34
CA GLN A 80 -6.06 -11.38 0.29
C GLN A 80 -6.62 -11.67 1.70
N LYS A 81 -5.98 -12.56 2.42
CA LYS A 81 -6.42 -12.87 3.77
C LYS A 81 -6.31 -11.64 4.67
N PHE A 82 -5.23 -10.89 4.53
CA PHE A 82 -5.04 -9.70 5.34
C PHE A 82 -6.13 -8.67 5.04
N ALA A 83 -6.47 -8.50 3.76
CA ALA A 83 -7.54 -7.60 3.39
C ALA A 83 -8.89 -8.06 3.92
N GLU A 84 -9.13 -9.36 3.92
CA GLU A 84 -10.37 -9.91 4.46
C GLU A 84 -10.46 -9.70 5.97
N ASP A 85 -9.35 -9.89 6.66
CA ASP A 85 -9.31 -9.65 8.11
C ASP A 85 -9.64 -8.19 8.42
N PHE A 86 -9.12 -7.27 7.60
CA PHE A 86 -9.42 -5.86 7.80
C PHE A 86 -10.90 -5.60 7.51
N ASN A 87 -11.47 -6.23 6.48
CA ASN A 87 -12.87 -6.04 6.14
C ASN A 87 -13.80 -6.51 7.25
N VAL A 88 -13.42 -7.56 7.96
CA VAL A 88 -14.19 -8.02 9.11
C VAL A 88 -14.26 -6.92 10.16
N VAL A 89 -13.13 -6.26 10.41
CA VAL A 89 -13.07 -5.17 11.38
C VAL A 89 -13.91 -3.99 10.91
N VAL A 90 -13.85 -3.67 9.62
CA VAL A 90 -14.64 -2.58 9.06
C VAL A 90 -16.13 -2.84 9.25
N ARG A 91 -16.57 -4.04 8.98
CA ARG A 91 -17.98 -4.39 9.14
C ARG A 91 -18.42 -4.34 10.59
N ALA A 92 -17.58 -4.83 11.49
CA ALA A 92 -17.88 -4.80 12.90
C ALA A 92 -17.93 -3.37 13.42
N TYR A 93 -17.02 -2.51 12.95
CA TYR A 93 -17.02 -1.12 13.34
C TYR A 93 -18.28 -0.43 12.84
N LYS A 94 -18.68 -0.68 11.60
CA LYS A 94 -19.89 -0.07 11.05
C LYS A 94 -21.13 -0.50 11.82
N ALA A 95 -21.21 -1.77 12.17
CA ALA A 95 -22.34 -2.27 12.94
C ALA A 95 -22.42 -1.61 14.30
N ARG A 96 -21.29 -1.44 14.94
CA ARG A 96 -21.23 -0.79 16.25
C ARG A 96 -21.61 0.68 16.16
N SER A 97 -21.11 1.36 15.11
CA SER A 97 -21.38 2.79 14.95
C SER A 97 -22.82 3.07 14.56
N ALA A 98 -23.44 2.15 13.85
CA ALA A 98 -24.82 2.33 13.44
C ALA A 98 -25.79 2.09 14.59
N GLY A 99 -25.37 1.29 15.51
CA GLY A 99 -26.19 0.98 16.65
C GLY A 99 -26.12 2.03 17.70
#